data_8e53865cbf5dc82f9bbf87f866299e55
#
_entry.id   8e53865cbf5dc82f9bbf87f866299e55
#
_cell.length_a   1.000
_cell.length_b   1.000
_cell.length_c   1.000
_cell.angle_alpha   90.00
_cell.angle_beta   90.00
_cell.angle_gamma   90.00
#
_symmetry.space_group_name_H-M   'P 1'
#
loop_
_entity.id
_entity.type
_entity.pdbx_description
1 polymer ?
#
loop_
_entity_poly.entity_id
_entity_poly.type
_entity_poly.pdbx_seq_one_letter_code
_entity_poly.pdbx_strand_id
1 'polypeptide(L)'
;MIRIAAAGDVHASEATRGRVESAFARIESDADVILLAGDLTTTGEPEQAQVLADACRDISIPVFAVLGNHDYHAGRAADVSALLAEAGVHMLDRSAQMCEVAGMQLGVVGTKGFVGGFPGCVLPDFGEPLLREVYAETGREADAIAQGLREIVHSDLRIVLLHYAPVEATVMGEPAGIHVLLGSDRLATPIAEFGADLVLHGHAHAGSFEGHIGQIPVYNVAVHVTGRDFWIFELEGVRGRSEVGVEGPA
;
A
#
# COMPACT_ATOMS: atom_id res chain seq x y z
N MET A 1 -16.52 -14.07 -1.37
CA MET A 1 -16.14 -12.88 -2.16
C MET A 1 -16.09 -11.71 -1.21
N ILE A 2 -15.02 -10.91 -1.28
CA ILE A 2 -14.80 -9.69 -0.49
C ILE A 2 -14.63 -8.52 -1.47
N ARG A 3 -15.24 -7.38 -1.16
CA ARG A 3 -15.11 -6.14 -1.94
C ARG A 3 -14.12 -5.21 -1.24
N ILE A 4 -13.04 -4.88 -1.92
CA ILE A 4 -11.96 -4.06 -1.41
C ILE A 4 -11.99 -2.72 -2.13
N ALA A 5 -12.27 -1.65 -1.42
CA ALA A 5 -12.11 -0.30 -1.94
C ALA A 5 -10.67 0.17 -1.71
N ALA A 6 -10.01 0.62 -2.75
CA ALA A 6 -8.62 1.07 -2.67
C ALA A 6 -8.44 2.45 -3.29
N ALA A 7 -7.63 3.28 -2.64
CA ALA A 7 -7.21 4.58 -3.14
C ALA A 7 -5.78 4.89 -2.69
N GLY A 8 -5.03 5.59 -3.51
CA GLY A 8 -3.75 6.20 -3.16
C GLY A 8 -3.77 7.67 -3.54
N ASP A 9 -2.87 8.45 -2.94
CA ASP A 9 -2.67 9.85 -3.33
C ASP A 9 -3.94 10.70 -3.17
N VAL A 10 -4.63 10.49 -2.04
CA VAL A 10 -5.87 11.18 -1.68
C VAL A 10 -5.62 12.67 -1.49
N HIS A 11 -4.42 13.04 -0.99
CA HIS A 11 -3.97 14.40 -0.73
C HIS A 11 -5.03 15.23 0.00
N ALA A 12 -5.52 14.68 1.13
CA ALA A 12 -6.50 15.35 1.96
C ALA A 12 -5.99 16.73 2.41
N SER A 13 -6.88 17.68 2.39
CA SER A 13 -6.66 19.07 2.84
C SER A 13 -8.00 19.72 3.07
N GLU A 14 -8.02 20.89 3.70
CA GLU A 14 -9.26 21.64 3.88
C GLU A 14 -9.95 21.97 2.54
N ALA A 15 -9.16 22.20 1.48
CA ALA A 15 -9.69 22.45 0.14
C ALA A 15 -10.40 21.24 -0.48
N THR A 16 -10.04 20.02 -0.07
CA THR A 16 -10.62 18.77 -0.58
C THR A 16 -11.62 18.12 0.39
N ARG A 17 -11.87 18.71 1.57
CA ARG A 17 -12.72 18.18 2.64
C ARG A 17 -14.04 17.60 2.12
N GLY A 18 -14.83 18.41 1.43
CA GLY A 18 -16.15 17.97 0.96
C GLY A 18 -16.11 16.81 -0.03
N ARG A 19 -15.04 16.72 -0.85
CA ARG A 19 -14.82 15.57 -1.76
C ARG A 19 -14.49 14.32 -0.95
N VAL A 20 -13.56 14.42 0.01
CA VAL A 20 -13.11 13.30 0.85
C VAL A 20 -14.28 12.74 1.66
N GLU A 21 -15.00 13.58 2.40
CA GLU A 21 -16.17 13.17 3.19
C GLU A 21 -17.24 12.50 2.32
N SER A 22 -17.55 13.08 1.14
CA SER A 22 -18.53 12.52 0.21
C SER A 22 -18.08 11.18 -0.37
N ALA A 23 -16.78 10.99 -0.64
CA ALA A 23 -16.24 9.76 -1.17
C ALA A 23 -16.34 8.62 -0.13
N PHE A 24 -15.96 8.88 1.12
CA PHE A 24 -16.01 7.91 2.21
C PHE A 24 -17.46 7.52 2.57
N ALA A 25 -18.37 8.48 2.64
CA ALA A 25 -19.80 8.21 2.91
C ALA A 25 -20.46 7.32 1.84
N ARG A 26 -20.00 7.39 0.58
CA ARG A 26 -20.53 6.53 -0.50
C ARG A 26 -19.91 5.15 -0.50
N ILE A 27 -18.60 5.04 -0.26
CA ILE A 27 -17.90 3.77 -0.45
C ILE A 27 -18.27 2.71 0.58
N GLU A 28 -18.69 3.10 1.78
CA GLU A 28 -19.04 2.18 2.86
C GLU A 28 -20.11 1.16 2.47
N SER A 29 -21.08 1.54 1.63
CA SER A 29 -22.11 0.60 1.14
C SER A 29 -21.62 -0.37 0.08
N ASP A 30 -20.52 -0.03 -0.61
CA ASP A 30 -20.04 -0.73 -1.79
C ASP A 30 -18.82 -1.60 -1.52
N ALA A 31 -18.23 -1.50 -0.32
CA ALA A 31 -17.02 -2.22 0.07
C ALA A 31 -17.17 -2.92 1.42
N ASP A 32 -16.31 -3.90 1.66
CA ASP A 32 -16.21 -4.64 2.92
C ASP A 32 -14.93 -4.25 3.69
N VAL A 33 -13.97 -3.59 3.03
CA VAL A 33 -12.73 -3.03 3.59
C VAL A 33 -12.22 -1.90 2.72
N ILE A 34 -11.54 -0.92 3.32
CA ILE A 34 -10.89 0.20 2.62
C ILE A 34 -9.36 0.11 2.81
N LEU A 35 -8.60 0.25 1.73
CA LEU A 35 -7.13 0.25 1.71
C LEU A 35 -6.60 1.56 1.12
N LEU A 36 -5.78 2.29 1.88
CA LEU A 36 -5.23 3.60 1.48
C LEU A 36 -3.72 3.49 1.25
N ALA A 37 -3.30 3.67 0.01
CA ALA A 37 -1.95 3.44 -0.49
C ALA A 37 -1.02 4.67 -0.40
N GLY A 38 -1.04 5.39 0.73
CA GLY A 38 -0.15 6.52 1.02
C GLY A 38 -0.54 7.85 0.37
N ASP A 39 0.25 8.87 0.66
CA ASP A 39 -0.03 10.28 0.34
C ASP A 39 -1.44 10.68 0.75
N LEU A 40 -1.71 10.39 2.03
CA LEU A 40 -2.99 10.62 2.69
C LEU A 40 -3.28 12.11 2.82
N THR A 41 -2.21 12.89 3.03
CA THR A 41 -2.23 14.34 3.18
C THR A 41 -1.47 15.04 2.06
N THR A 42 -1.70 16.33 1.86
CA THR A 42 -0.99 17.10 0.82
C THR A 42 0.46 17.39 1.20
N THR A 43 0.74 17.68 2.46
CA THR A 43 2.08 18.08 2.92
C THR A 43 2.47 17.54 4.31
N GLY A 44 1.71 16.60 4.87
CA GLY A 44 2.01 15.97 6.16
C GLY A 44 1.66 16.84 7.38
N GLU A 45 0.78 17.82 7.21
CA GLU A 45 0.31 18.63 8.34
C GLU A 45 -0.86 17.93 9.06
N PRO A 46 -0.88 17.92 10.41
CA PRO A 46 -1.95 17.28 11.19
C PRO A 46 -3.34 17.81 10.87
N GLU A 47 -3.46 19.09 10.53
CA GLU A 47 -4.73 19.71 10.13
C GLU A 47 -5.28 19.08 8.84
N GLN A 48 -4.41 18.64 7.94
CA GLN A 48 -4.80 17.91 6.72
C GLN A 48 -5.20 16.47 7.06
N ALA A 49 -4.45 15.81 7.97
CA ALA A 49 -4.80 14.48 8.48
C ALA A 49 -6.16 14.50 9.18
N GLN A 50 -6.51 15.58 9.88
CA GLN A 50 -7.81 15.74 10.53
C GLN A 50 -8.97 15.66 9.53
N VAL A 51 -8.79 16.16 8.31
CA VAL A 51 -9.82 16.05 7.24
C VAL A 51 -10.12 14.59 6.92
N LEU A 52 -9.09 13.77 6.77
CA LEU A 52 -9.25 12.34 6.50
C LEU A 52 -9.75 11.60 7.73
N ALA A 53 -9.27 11.94 8.92
CA ALA A 53 -9.71 11.37 10.19
C ALA A 53 -11.22 11.60 10.42
N ASP A 54 -11.72 12.82 10.12
CA ASP A 54 -13.13 13.12 10.21
C ASP A 54 -13.97 12.26 9.26
N ALA A 55 -13.49 12.04 8.03
CA ALA A 55 -14.15 11.19 7.05
C ALA A 55 -14.15 9.70 7.43
N CYS A 56 -13.13 9.22 8.16
CA CYS A 56 -13.00 7.83 8.59
C CYS A 56 -13.77 7.53 9.89
N ARG A 57 -14.05 8.51 10.73
CA ARG A 57 -14.55 8.34 12.11
C ARG A 57 -15.84 7.53 12.22
N ASP A 58 -16.75 7.72 11.27
CA ASP A 58 -18.07 7.09 11.25
C ASP A 58 -18.12 5.86 10.33
N ILE A 59 -17.00 5.48 9.73
CA ILE A 59 -16.90 4.29 8.87
C ILE A 59 -16.90 3.02 9.73
N SER A 60 -17.83 2.11 9.45
CA SER A 60 -18.01 0.87 10.22
C SER A 60 -17.20 -0.31 9.70
N ILE A 61 -16.71 -0.26 8.45
CA ILE A 61 -15.84 -1.27 7.85
C ILE A 61 -14.37 -0.98 8.16
N PRO A 62 -13.48 -1.99 8.22
CA PRO A 62 -12.06 -1.77 8.48
C PRO A 62 -11.41 -0.86 7.45
N VAL A 63 -10.59 0.09 7.91
CA VAL A 63 -9.76 0.97 7.07
C VAL A 63 -8.31 0.74 7.41
N PHE A 64 -7.49 0.34 6.43
CA PHE A 64 -6.04 0.19 6.55
C PHE A 64 -5.35 1.25 5.71
N ALA A 65 -4.23 1.77 6.22
CA ALA A 65 -3.45 2.77 5.51
C ALA A 65 -1.94 2.60 5.73
N VAL A 66 -1.17 2.96 4.73
CA VAL A 66 0.26 3.26 4.83
C VAL A 66 0.47 4.75 4.60
N LEU A 67 1.55 5.31 5.12
CA LEU A 67 1.96 6.68 4.78
C LEU A 67 2.65 6.71 3.41
N GLY A 68 2.56 7.86 2.71
CA GLY A 68 3.33 8.16 1.52
C GLY A 68 4.39 9.24 1.77
N ASN A 69 5.14 9.63 0.74
CA ASN A 69 6.22 10.61 0.89
C ASN A 69 5.70 12.01 1.25
N HIS A 70 4.52 12.41 0.79
CA HIS A 70 3.91 13.69 1.16
C HIS A 70 3.59 13.79 2.64
N ASP A 71 3.22 12.68 3.28
CA ASP A 71 2.93 12.64 4.71
C ASP A 71 4.15 12.92 5.60
N TYR A 72 5.37 12.87 5.02
CA TYR A 72 6.63 13.20 5.70
C TYR A 72 7.12 14.64 5.47
N HIS A 73 6.53 15.43 4.56
CA HIS A 73 7.06 16.74 4.17
C HIS A 73 7.17 17.72 5.34
N ALA A 74 6.17 17.79 6.20
CA ALA A 74 6.20 18.67 7.39
C ALA A 74 7.07 18.12 8.53
N GLY A 75 7.63 16.91 8.41
CA GLY A 75 8.37 16.24 9.50
C GLY A 75 7.49 15.80 10.66
N ARG A 76 6.17 15.69 10.47
CA ARG A 76 5.15 15.38 11.47
C ARG A 76 4.40 14.06 11.19
N ALA A 77 5.03 13.13 10.48
CA ALA A 77 4.41 11.87 10.08
C ALA A 77 3.86 11.05 11.27
N ALA A 78 4.53 11.11 12.43
CA ALA A 78 4.04 10.45 13.65
C ALA A 78 2.71 11.06 14.15
N ASP A 79 2.55 12.38 14.07
CA ASP A 79 1.31 13.06 14.47
C ASP A 79 0.17 12.72 13.51
N VAL A 80 0.46 12.70 12.19
CA VAL A 80 -0.47 12.26 11.14
C VAL A 80 -0.96 10.84 11.41
N SER A 81 -0.03 9.91 11.65
CA SER A 81 -0.36 8.51 11.94
C SER A 81 -1.19 8.36 13.22
N ALA A 82 -0.83 9.07 14.30
CA ALA A 82 -1.57 9.02 15.56
C ALA A 82 -3.01 9.53 15.41
N LEU A 83 -3.20 10.66 14.71
CA LEU A 83 -4.52 11.24 14.43
C LEU A 83 -5.44 10.28 13.67
N LEU A 84 -4.91 9.63 12.63
CA LEU A 84 -5.66 8.65 11.84
C LEU A 84 -5.97 7.39 12.65
N ALA A 85 -5.01 6.91 13.46
CA ALA A 85 -5.24 5.77 14.35
C ALA A 85 -6.31 6.07 15.41
N GLU A 86 -6.36 7.26 15.97
CA GLU A 86 -7.43 7.71 16.90
C GLU A 86 -8.81 7.76 16.23
N ALA A 87 -8.86 7.95 14.90
CA ALA A 87 -10.08 7.90 14.11
C ALA A 87 -10.48 6.46 13.68
N GLY A 88 -9.75 5.44 14.12
CA GLY A 88 -10.05 4.03 13.82
C GLY A 88 -9.33 3.47 12.59
N VAL A 89 -8.43 4.22 11.96
CA VAL A 89 -7.64 3.73 10.82
C VAL A 89 -6.51 2.83 11.33
N HIS A 90 -6.40 1.62 10.78
CA HIS A 90 -5.28 0.71 11.04
C HIS A 90 -4.04 1.18 10.26
N MET A 91 -3.21 1.98 10.91
CA MET A 91 -1.96 2.47 10.31
C MET A 91 -0.92 1.36 10.28
N LEU A 92 -0.42 1.04 9.08
CA LEU A 92 0.61 0.03 8.86
C LEU A 92 1.93 0.71 8.52
N ASP A 93 2.95 0.45 9.35
CA ASP A 93 4.33 0.86 9.12
C ASP A 93 5.25 -0.34 9.33
N ARG A 94 5.69 -0.96 8.24
CA ARG A 94 6.49 -2.21 8.26
C ARG A 94 5.87 -3.28 9.15
N SER A 95 4.57 -3.44 9.01
CA SER A 95 3.78 -4.32 9.88
C SER A 95 2.71 -5.08 9.10
N ALA A 96 2.17 -6.12 9.72
CA ALA A 96 1.06 -6.87 9.19
C ALA A 96 -0.09 -6.92 10.20
N GLN A 97 -1.30 -6.98 9.69
CA GLN A 97 -2.49 -7.14 10.52
C GLN A 97 -3.47 -8.09 9.85
N MET A 98 -4.18 -8.86 10.67
CA MET A 98 -5.25 -9.74 10.22
C MET A 98 -6.58 -9.27 10.81
N CYS A 99 -7.65 -9.40 10.03
CA CYS A 99 -9.01 -9.17 10.49
C CYS A 99 -9.98 -10.12 9.78
N GLU A 100 -11.13 -10.35 10.38
CA GLU A 100 -12.22 -11.08 9.73
C GLU A 100 -13.09 -10.09 8.96
N VAL A 101 -13.26 -10.33 7.65
CA VAL A 101 -14.09 -9.52 6.76
C VAL A 101 -14.92 -10.44 5.90
N ALA A 102 -16.23 -10.25 5.87
CA ALA A 102 -17.17 -11.06 5.08
C ALA A 102 -17.01 -12.60 5.30
N GLY A 103 -16.64 -13.02 6.53
CA GLY A 103 -16.43 -14.42 6.92
C GLY A 103 -15.14 -15.03 6.38
N MET A 104 -14.16 -14.22 6.01
CA MET A 104 -12.82 -14.62 5.58
C MET A 104 -11.75 -13.93 6.43
N GLN A 105 -10.63 -14.63 6.66
CA GLN A 105 -9.45 -14.04 7.28
C GLN A 105 -8.66 -13.25 6.23
N LEU A 106 -8.71 -11.93 6.32
CA LEU A 106 -7.94 -11.01 5.51
C LEU A 106 -6.63 -10.67 6.23
N GLY A 107 -5.49 -10.92 5.60
CA GLY A 107 -4.17 -10.46 6.04
C GLY A 107 -3.69 -9.31 5.16
N VAL A 108 -3.30 -8.20 5.78
CA VAL A 108 -2.73 -7.03 5.09
C VAL A 108 -1.33 -6.77 5.62
N VAL A 109 -0.34 -6.81 4.74
CA VAL A 109 1.02 -6.34 5.00
C VAL A 109 1.13 -4.93 4.47
N GLY A 110 1.53 -3.98 5.32
CA GLY A 110 1.66 -2.58 4.94
C GLY A 110 3.03 -2.00 5.25
N THR A 111 3.57 -1.32 4.27
CA THR A 111 4.78 -0.50 4.40
C THR A 111 4.76 0.59 3.35
N LYS A 112 5.45 1.70 3.63
CA LYS A 112 5.57 2.78 2.64
C LYS A 112 6.25 2.30 1.36
N GLY A 113 7.23 1.40 1.48
CA GLY A 113 8.19 1.13 0.42
C GLY A 113 9.21 2.26 0.31
N PHE A 114 10.12 2.19 -0.66
CA PHE A 114 11.08 3.26 -0.89
C PHE A 114 11.66 3.23 -2.31
N VAL A 115 12.45 4.26 -2.62
CA VAL A 115 13.15 4.44 -3.90
C VAL A 115 14.18 3.34 -4.13
N GLY A 116 14.61 3.13 -5.37
CA GLY A 116 15.66 2.12 -5.67
C GLY A 116 15.76 1.83 -7.15
N GLY A 117 14.67 2.02 -7.88
CA GLY A 117 14.60 1.86 -9.33
C GLY A 117 14.32 0.45 -9.80
N PHE A 118 14.43 0.31 -11.11
CA PHE A 118 14.05 -0.89 -11.87
C PHE A 118 15.17 -1.30 -12.82
N PRO A 119 15.14 -2.49 -13.44
CA PRO A 119 16.21 -2.94 -14.34
C PRO A 119 16.60 -1.90 -15.37
N GLY A 120 17.89 -1.56 -15.42
CA GLY A 120 18.43 -0.52 -16.30
C GLY A 120 18.57 0.88 -15.68
N CYS A 121 17.89 1.15 -14.55
CA CYS A 121 18.01 2.41 -13.81
C CYS A 121 17.81 2.18 -12.30
N VAL A 122 18.88 1.78 -11.60
CA VAL A 122 18.84 1.41 -10.18
C VAL A 122 19.79 2.27 -9.34
N LEU A 123 19.43 2.49 -8.07
CA LEU A 123 20.34 3.00 -7.04
C LEU A 123 21.18 1.83 -6.51
N PRO A 124 22.51 1.84 -6.73
CA PRO A 124 23.38 0.76 -6.25
C PRO A 124 23.76 0.95 -4.77
N ASP A 125 24.18 -0.14 -4.10
CA ASP A 125 24.88 -0.07 -2.80
C ASP A 125 26.32 0.40 -3.00
N PHE A 126 26.47 1.65 -3.40
CA PHE A 126 27.77 2.22 -3.75
C PHE A 126 27.80 3.72 -3.47
N GLY A 127 28.99 4.23 -3.09
CA GLY A 127 29.23 5.65 -2.89
C GLY A 127 29.27 6.06 -1.42
N GLU A 128 28.90 7.30 -1.17
CA GLU A 128 28.93 7.94 0.14
C GLU A 128 27.92 7.31 1.11
N PRO A 129 28.16 7.44 2.44
CA PRO A 129 27.29 6.84 3.46
C PRO A 129 25.79 7.16 3.28
N LEU A 130 25.45 8.37 2.85
CA LEU A 130 24.05 8.77 2.64
C LEU A 130 23.38 7.97 1.51
N LEU A 131 24.07 7.74 0.39
CA LEU A 131 23.54 6.94 -0.72
C LEU A 131 23.37 5.47 -0.32
N ARG A 132 24.32 4.95 0.46
CA ARG A 132 24.23 3.59 1.01
C ARG A 132 23.10 3.46 2.03
N GLU A 133 22.83 4.50 2.81
CA GLU A 133 21.69 4.53 3.73
C GLU A 133 20.35 4.50 2.97
N VAL A 134 20.24 5.23 1.86
CA VAL A 134 19.06 5.17 0.97
C VAL A 134 18.85 3.74 0.44
N TYR A 135 19.93 3.08 0.00
CA TYR A 135 19.87 1.70 -0.45
C TYR A 135 19.44 0.73 0.66
N ALA A 136 19.99 0.91 1.86
CA ALA A 136 19.67 0.10 3.03
C ALA A 136 18.20 0.27 3.48
N GLU A 137 17.66 1.50 3.36
CA GLU A 137 16.27 1.78 3.69
C GLU A 137 15.32 0.93 2.83
N THR A 138 15.54 0.84 1.53
CA THR A 138 14.76 -0.03 0.64
C THR A 138 14.87 -1.51 1.04
N GLY A 139 16.04 -1.92 1.56
CA GLY A 139 16.22 -3.26 2.13
C GLY A 139 15.32 -3.50 3.33
N ARG A 140 15.26 -2.55 4.26
CA ARG A 140 14.37 -2.64 5.44
C ARG A 140 12.89 -2.73 5.07
N GLU A 141 12.47 -2.02 4.02
CA GLU A 141 11.10 -2.11 3.49
C GLU A 141 10.82 -3.51 2.91
N ALA A 142 11.74 -4.04 2.11
CA ALA A 142 11.62 -5.39 1.53
C ALA A 142 11.63 -6.48 2.62
N ASP A 143 12.49 -6.37 3.63
CA ASP A 143 12.54 -7.30 4.77
C ASP A 143 11.23 -7.29 5.56
N ALA A 144 10.62 -6.11 5.74
CA ALA A 144 9.33 -5.97 6.41
C ALA A 144 8.19 -6.65 5.61
N ILE A 145 8.19 -6.54 4.28
CA ILE A 145 7.24 -7.27 3.43
C ILE A 145 7.42 -8.78 3.63
N ALA A 146 8.67 -9.29 3.60
CA ALA A 146 8.96 -10.69 3.80
C ALA A 146 8.47 -11.20 5.16
N GLN A 147 8.72 -10.44 6.23
CA GLN A 147 8.27 -10.77 7.57
C GLN A 147 6.74 -10.76 7.66
N GLY A 148 6.08 -9.70 7.18
CA GLY A 148 4.64 -9.57 7.23
C GLY A 148 3.92 -10.68 6.46
N LEU A 149 4.42 -11.08 5.28
CA LEU A 149 3.85 -12.19 4.50
C LEU A 149 3.96 -13.54 5.20
N ARG A 150 5.02 -13.76 6.01
CA ARG A 150 5.12 -14.96 6.87
C ARG A 150 4.10 -14.92 8.00
N GLU A 151 3.87 -13.75 8.61
CA GLU A 151 2.91 -13.58 9.71
C GLU A 151 1.47 -13.86 9.27
N ILE A 152 1.11 -13.46 8.04
CA ILE A 152 -0.25 -13.65 7.51
C ILE A 152 -0.40 -14.89 6.62
N VAL A 153 0.53 -15.84 6.67
CA VAL A 153 0.56 -17.01 5.76
C VAL A 153 -0.72 -17.86 5.80
N HIS A 154 -1.43 -17.85 6.93
CA HIS A 154 -2.68 -18.63 7.11
C HIS A 154 -3.96 -17.84 6.79
N SER A 155 -3.86 -16.59 6.34
CA SER A 155 -5.02 -15.82 5.91
C SER A 155 -5.62 -16.37 4.61
N ASP A 156 -6.95 -16.31 4.48
CA ASP A 156 -7.67 -16.72 3.27
C ASP A 156 -7.33 -15.83 2.06
N LEU A 157 -7.05 -14.53 2.34
CA LEU A 157 -6.58 -13.55 1.38
C LEU A 157 -5.39 -12.78 1.97
N ARG A 158 -4.35 -12.58 1.17
CA ARG A 158 -3.12 -11.88 1.54
C ARG A 158 -2.88 -10.71 0.61
N ILE A 159 -2.88 -9.51 1.17
CA ILE A 159 -2.71 -8.26 0.43
C ILE A 159 -1.43 -7.57 0.88
N VAL A 160 -0.68 -7.02 -0.09
CA VAL A 160 0.44 -6.12 0.19
C VAL A 160 0.01 -4.71 -0.19
N LEU A 161 0.06 -3.80 0.77
CA LEU A 161 -0.27 -2.40 0.63
C LEU A 161 0.99 -1.56 0.73
N LEU A 162 1.32 -0.87 -0.35
CA LEU A 162 2.51 -0.03 -0.49
C LEU A 162 2.12 1.39 -0.87
N HIS A 163 3.08 2.32 -0.79
CA HIS A 163 2.97 3.60 -1.47
C HIS A 163 3.88 3.63 -2.71
N TYR A 164 5.15 3.23 -2.58
CA TYR A 164 6.09 3.15 -3.70
C TYR A 164 5.85 1.91 -4.56
N ALA A 165 6.03 2.05 -5.88
CA ALA A 165 5.79 0.99 -6.85
C ALA A 165 6.77 -0.19 -6.70
N PRO A 166 6.30 -1.45 -6.70
CA PRO A 166 7.17 -2.63 -6.68
C PRO A 166 7.59 -3.09 -8.09
N VAL A 167 6.96 -2.60 -9.16
CA VAL A 167 7.21 -3.04 -10.54
C VAL A 167 7.27 -1.86 -11.51
N GLU A 168 8.15 -1.94 -12.51
CA GLU A 168 8.32 -0.91 -13.52
C GLU A 168 7.05 -0.68 -14.36
N ALA A 169 6.30 -1.75 -14.63
CA ALA A 169 5.09 -1.69 -15.46
C ALA A 169 4.10 -0.62 -14.97
N THR A 170 3.98 -0.42 -13.66
CA THR A 170 3.02 0.53 -13.09
C THR A 170 3.56 1.96 -12.97
N VAL A 171 4.84 2.21 -13.24
CA VAL A 171 5.40 3.57 -13.37
C VAL A 171 5.53 4.03 -14.84
N MET A 172 5.20 3.15 -15.79
CA MET A 172 5.21 3.50 -17.21
C MET A 172 4.18 4.58 -17.52
N GLY A 173 4.65 5.68 -18.11
CA GLY A 173 3.90 6.91 -18.33
C GLY A 173 4.54 8.10 -17.61
N GLU A 174 5.26 7.83 -16.53
CA GLU A 174 6.09 8.81 -15.86
C GLU A 174 7.37 9.11 -16.65
N PRO A 175 7.98 10.30 -16.49
CA PRO A 175 9.27 10.59 -17.09
C PRO A 175 10.34 9.57 -16.66
N ALA A 176 11.02 8.94 -17.62
CA ALA A 176 12.01 7.89 -17.32
C ALA A 176 13.13 8.34 -16.34
N GLY A 177 13.46 9.64 -16.33
CA GLY A 177 14.48 10.19 -15.44
C GLY A 177 14.13 10.15 -13.95
N ILE A 178 12.87 9.92 -13.59
CA ILE A 178 12.43 9.83 -12.19
C ILE A 178 12.02 8.41 -11.77
N HIS A 179 12.03 7.42 -12.65
CA HIS A 179 11.63 6.05 -12.32
C HIS A 179 12.36 5.50 -11.08
N VAL A 180 13.64 5.85 -10.91
CA VAL A 180 14.46 5.47 -9.74
C VAL A 180 13.88 5.98 -8.41
N LEU A 181 13.10 7.06 -8.44
CA LEU A 181 12.46 7.68 -7.28
C LEU A 181 11.02 7.21 -7.07
N LEU A 182 10.44 6.45 -8.01
CA LEU A 182 9.03 6.05 -7.95
C LEU A 182 8.81 4.69 -7.29
N GLY A 183 9.87 3.93 -7.06
CA GLY A 183 9.78 2.62 -6.42
C GLY A 183 11.04 1.80 -6.56
N SER A 184 10.93 0.49 -6.35
CA SER A 184 12.04 -0.44 -6.49
C SER A 184 11.56 -1.87 -6.76
N ASP A 185 12.20 -2.55 -7.71
CA ASP A 185 12.00 -3.98 -7.97
C ASP A 185 12.39 -4.89 -6.78
N ARG A 186 13.21 -4.37 -5.85
CA ARG A 186 13.56 -5.07 -4.61
C ARG A 186 12.35 -5.31 -3.71
N LEU A 187 11.31 -4.47 -3.79
CA LEU A 187 10.05 -4.67 -3.07
C LEU A 187 9.26 -5.86 -3.62
N ALA A 188 9.41 -6.17 -4.92
CA ALA A 188 8.75 -7.32 -5.55
C ALA A 188 9.38 -8.66 -5.15
N THR A 189 10.65 -8.70 -4.77
CA THR A 189 11.37 -9.94 -4.44
C THR A 189 10.68 -10.76 -3.35
N PRO A 190 10.40 -10.22 -2.15
CA PRO A 190 9.70 -10.97 -1.10
C PRO A 190 8.24 -11.32 -1.49
N ILE A 191 7.58 -10.49 -2.29
CA ILE A 191 6.23 -10.78 -2.77
C ILE A 191 6.24 -12.00 -3.70
N ALA A 192 7.22 -12.09 -4.61
CA ALA A 192 7.40 -13.24 -5.49
C ALA A 192 7.72 -14.53 -4.71
N GLU A 193 8.52 -14.42 -3.63
CA GLU A 193 8.96 -15.56 -2.82
C GLU A 193 7.83 -16.12 -1.94
N PHE A 194 7.11 -15.25 -1.21
CA PHE A 194 6.10 -15.68 -0.23
C PHE A 194 4.67 -15.66 -0.77
N GLY A 195 4.44 -15.01 -1.90
CA GLY A 195 3.14 -14.90 -2.57
C GLY A 195 2.17 -13.94 -1.86
N ALA A 196 1.33 -13.31 -2.66
CA ALA A 196 0.17 -12.51 -2.25
C ALA A 196 -0.96 -12.73 -3.26
N ASP A 197 -2.18 -12.32 -2.92
CA ASP A 197 -3.32 -12.40 -3.84
C ASP A 197 -3.54 -11.08 -4.58
N LEU A 198 -3.08 -9.96 -3.96
CA LEU A 198 -3.20 -8.61 -4.52
C LEU A 198 -2.08 -7.72 -3.96
N VAL A 199 -1.53 -6.86 -4.81
CA VAL A 199 -0.60 -5.80 -4.41
C VAL A 199 -1.16 -4.45 -4.86
N LEU A 200 -1.21 -3.49 -3.94
CA LEU A 200 -1.70 -2.14 -4.19
C LEU A 200 -0.62 -1.13 -3.87
N HIS A 201 -0.52 -0.09 -4.69
CA HIS A 201 0.36 1.05 -4.44
C HIS A 201 -0.20 2.35 -5.05
N GLY A 202 0.45 3.47 -4.76
CA GLY A 202 0.16 4.80 -5.30
C GLY A 202 1.37 5.45 -5.94
N HIS A 203 1.62 6.71 -5.65
CA HIS A 203 2.82 7.49 -5.93
C HIS A 203 3.06 7.87 -7.40
N ALA A 204 2.93 6.98 -8.36
CA ALA A 204 3.17 7.24 -9.78
C ALA A 204 1.90 7.81 -10.44
N HIS A 205 1.73 9.13 -10.37
CA HIS A 205 0.50 9.83 -10.78
C HIS A 205 0.22 9.79 -12.29
N ALA A 206 1.27 9.69 -13.12
CA ALA A 206 1.16 9.49 -14.57
C ALA A 206 1.50 8.05 -14.98
N GLY A 207 1.61 7.13 -14.00
CA GLY A 207 1.91 5.73 -14.23
C GLY A 207 0.76 4.95 -14.86
N SER A 208 0.99 3.67 -15.09
CA SER A 208 -0.02 2.73 -15.58
C SER A 208 -0.76 2.05 -14.43
N PHE A 209 -2.02 1.71 -14.68
CA PHE A 209 -2.90 1.13 -13.65
C PHE A 209 -2.48 -0.27 -13.22
N GLU A 210 -2.04 -1.13 -14.16
CA GLU A 210 -1.84 -2.56 -13.91
C GLU A 210 -0.44 -3.03 -14.24
N GLY A 211 0.09 -3.92 -13.41
CA GLY A 211 1.31 -4.68 -13.58
C GLY A 211 1.23 -6.02 -12.86
N HIS A 212 2.30 -6.80 -12.87
CA HIS A 212 2.32 -8.15 -12.27
C HIS A 212 3.69 -8.47 -11.65
N ILE A 213 3.66 -9.28 -10.60
CA ILE A 213 4.82 -10.01 -10.05
C ILE A 213 4.57 -11.50 -10.29
N GLY A 214 5.09 -12.05 -11.38
CA GLY A 214 4.70 -13.39 -11.84
C GLY A 214 3.20 -13.44 -12.18
N GLN A 215 2.42 -14.19 -11.39
CA GLN A 215 0.95 -14.25 -11.53
C GLN A 215 0.21 -13.34 -10.55
N ILE A 216 0.93 -12.63 -9.68
CA ILE A 216 0.33 -11.77 -8.65
C ILE A 216 0.01 -10.41 -9.29
N PRO A 217 -1.25 -9.97 -9.27
CA PRO A 217 -1.62 -8.67 -9.83
C PRO A 217 -1.12 -7.53 -8.93
N VAL A 218 -0.66 -6.46 -9.57
CA VAL A 218 -0.20 -5.22 -8.94
C VAL A 218 -0.98 -4.07 -9.54
N TYR A 219 -1.61 -3.24 -8.71
CA TYR A 219 -2.35 -2.08 -9.19
C TYR A 219 -1.86 -0.78 -8.57
N ASN A 220 -1.67 0.21 -9.41
CA ASN A 220 -1.49 1.60 -9.02
C ASN A 220 -2.86 2.24 -8.80
N VAL A 221 -3.25 2.40 -7.55
CA VAL A 221 -4.55 2.93 -7.15
C VAL A 221 -4.53 4.43 -6.86
N ALA A 222 -3.49 5.15 -7.31
CA ALA A 222 -3.46 6.60 -7.27
C ALA A 222 -4.74 7.17 -7.91
N VAL A 223 -5.42 8.09 -7.22
CA VAL A 223 -6.65 8.72 -7.74
C VAL A 223 -6.43 9.41 -9.09
N HIS A 224 -5.19 9.82 -9.37
CA HIS A 224 -4.77 10.42 -10.64
C HIS A 224 -4.76 9.40 -11.79
N VAL A 225 -4.43 8.14 -11.51
CA VAL A 225 -4.38 7.04 -12.49
C VAL A 225 -5.76 6.44 -12.71
N THR A 226 -6.50 6.20 -11.63
CA THR A 226 -7.82 5.58 -11.69
C THR A 226 -8.90 6.54 -12.17
N GLY A 227 -8.72 7.85 -11.99
CA GLY A 227 -9.73 8.88 -12.24
C GLY A 227 -10.96 8.78 -11.31
N ARG A 228 -10.83 8.06 -10.18
CA ARG A 228 -11.89 7.78 -9.22
C ARG A 228 -11.41 8.02 -7.80
N ASP A 229 -12.33 8.34 -6.88
CA ASP A 229 -12.02 8.46 -5.46
C ASP A 229 -11.60 7.11 -4.87
N PHE A 230 -12.23 6.01 -5.32
CA PHE A 230 -11.89 4.62 -4.97
C PHE A 230 -12.02 3.72 -6.19
N TRP A 231 -11.15 2.71 -6.26
CA TRP A 231 -11.31 1.55 -7.14
C TRP A 231 -11.76 0.35 -6.32
N ILE A 232 -12.74 -0.42 -6.80
CA ILE A 232 -13.26 -1.60 -6.11
C ILE A 232 -12.71 -2.85 -6.77
N PHE A 233 -12.10 -3.72 -5.95
CA PHE A 233 -11.68 -5.06 -6.33
C PHE A 233 -12.60 -6.08 -5.68
N GLU A 234 -13.02 -7.09 -6.44
CA GLU A 234 -13.80 -8.22 -5.94
C GLU A 234 -12.90 -9.46 -5.94
N LEU A 235 -12.63 -10.03 -4.77
CA LEU A 235 -11.76 -11.19 -4.62
C LEU A 235 -12.53 -12.36 -4.00
N GLU A 236 -12.26 -13.56 -4.51
CA GLU A 236 -12.71 -14.81 -3.91
C GLU A 236 -11.57 -15.39 -3.08
N GLY A 237 -11.81 -15.68 -1.79
CA GLY A 237 -10.84 -16.36 -0.94
C GLY A 237 -10.61 -17.78 -1.43
N VAL A 238 -9.37 -18.18 -1.56
CA VAL A 238 -9.01 -19.57 -1.87
C VAL A 238 -9.14 -20.38 -0.59
N ARG A 239 -10.32 -20.94 -0.33
CA ARG A 239 -10.50 -21.94 0.74
C ARG A 239 -9.63 -23.16 0.41
N GLY A 240 -8.57 -23.35 1.18
CA GLY A 240 -7.76 -24.56 1.17
C GLY A 240 -6.58 -24.54 0.22
N ARG A 241 -5.54 -23.78 0.52
CA ARG A 241 -4.18 -24.22 0.16
C ARG A 241 -3.83 -25.38 1.08
N SER A 242 -4.07 -26.63 0.61
CA SER A 242 -3.58 -27.85 1.24
C SER A 242 -2.06 -27.70 1.45
N GLU A 243 -1.62 -27.95 2.69
CA GLU A 243 -0.22 -28.14 3.02
C GLU A 243 0.38 -29.10 1.99
N VAL A 244 1.36 -28.64 1.24
CA VAL A 244 2.25 -29.53 0.49
C VAL A 244 3.08 -30.21 1.55
N GLY A 245 2.70 -31.43 1.92
CA GLY A 245 3.45 -32.29 2.82
C GLY A 245 4.84 -32.48 2.25
N VAL A 246 5.85 -31.97 2.94
CA VAL A 246 7.24 -32.34 2.72
C VAL A 246 7.40 -33.72 3.33
N GLU A 247 7.17 -34.78 2.53
CA GLU A 247 7.66 -36.11 2.85
C GLU A 247 9.20 -36.05 2.75
N GLY A 248 9.86 -36.11 3.90
CA GLY A 248 11.30 -36.30 3.98
C GLY A 248 11.66 -37.73 3.51
N PRO A 249 12.82 -37.92 2.85
CA PRO A 249 13.27 -39.24 2.46
C PRO A 249 13.61 -40.10 3.67
N ALA A 250 13.18 -41.37 3.59
CA ALA A 250 13.50 -42.43 4.53
C ALA A 250 15.00 -42.84 4.45
#